data_07411e07e58061c30c7a6ec403ab6285
#
_entry.id   07411e07e58061c30c7a6ec403ab6285
#
_cell.length_a   1.000
_cell.length_b   1.000
_cell.length_c   1.000
_cell.angle_alpha   90.00
_cell.angle_beta   90.00
_cell.angle_gamma   90.00
#
_symmetry.space_group_name_H-M   'P 1'
#
loop_
_entity.id
_entity.type
_entity.pdbx_description
1 polymer ?
#
loop_
_entity_poly.entity_id
_entity_poly.type
_entity_poly.pdbx_seq_one_letter_code
_entity_poly.pdbx_strand_id
1 'polypeptide(L)'
;MTPDDFNFSRQMLTVDKTWNYKEEGGFLPTKNRSSVRKVQLDWQLIIQFSELIKGMPPDRPVFVEGKVYNSTVNAVLSRRCAEAGVPEITVHGLRHTHASLLLFAGVSIASVAKRLGHSSMTTTQKIYLHIIQELENQDVDLVMRSLSSLS
;
A
#
# COMPACT_ATOMS: atom_id res chain seq x y z
N MET A 1 -13.02 -5.22 -0.10
CA MET A 1 -12.65 -6.63 -0.34
C MET A 1 -13.51 -7.53 0.53
N THR A 2 -13.77 -8.74 0.06
CA THR A 2 -14.57 -9.80 0.69
C THR A 2 -13.76 -11.08 0.77
N PRO A 3 -14.16 -12.10 1.55
CA PRO A 3 -13.50 -13.41 1.55
C PRO A 3 -13.32 -14.01 0.15
N ASP A 4 -14.28 -13.85 -0.76
CA ASP A 4 -14.20 -14.35 -2.15
C ASP A 4 -13.09 -13.72 -3.00
N ASP A 5 -12.56 -12.57 -2.59
CA ASP A 5 -11.46 -11.92 -3.31
C ASP A 5 -10.11 -12.63 -3.07
N PHE A 6 -10.04 -13.53 -2.09
CA PHE A 6 -8.81 -14.25 -1.72
C PHE A 6 -8.76 -15.64 -2.33
N ASN A 7 -7.68 -15.93 -3.03
CA ASN A 7 -7.32 -17.29 -3.44
C ASN A 7 -6.13 -17.76 -2.59
N PHE A 8 -6.42 -18.45 -1.50
CA PHE A 8 -5.43 -18.89 -0.53
C PHE A 8 -4.43 -19.89 -1.11
N SER A 9 -4.87 -20.82 -1.95
CA SER A 9 -4.00 -21.82 -2.57
C SER A 9 -2.99 -21.21 -3.53
N ARG A 10 -3.33 -20.10 -4.17
CA ARG A 10 -2.46 -19.33 -5.08
C ARG A 10 -1.81 -18.12 -4.41
N GLN A 11 -2.09 -17.88 -3.14
CA GLN A 11 -1.62 -16.70 -2.40
C GLN A 11 -1.95 -15.38 -3.12
N MET A 12 -3.18 -15.24 -3.59
CA MET A 12 -3.55 -14.14 -4.49
C MET A 12 -4.79 -13.42 -3.99
N LEU A 13 -4.73 -12.08 -4.03
CA LEU A 13 -5.86 -11.19 -3.78
C LEU A 13 -6.30 -10.57 -5.11
N THR A 14 -7.59 -10.65 -5.41
CA THR A 14 -8.23 -9.94 -6.53
C THR A 14 -8.76 -8.58 -6.05
N VAL A 15 -8.44 -7.52 -6.77
CA VAL A 15 -8.97 -6.17 -6.53
C VAL A 15 -9.72 -5.75 -7.78
N ASP A 16 -11.05 -5.81 -7.77
CA ASP A 16 -11.92 -5.52 -8.91
C ASP A 16 -13.12 -4.64 -8.54
N LYS A 17 -13.32 -4.36 -7.25
CA LYS A 17 -14.42 -3.56 -6.72
C LYS A 17 -13.97 -2.58 -5.66
N THR A 18 -14.77 -1.57 -5.41
CA THR A 18 -14.58 -0.58 -4.34
C THR A 18 -15.80 -0.53 -3.44
N TRP A 19 -15.61 -0.23 -2.17
CA TRP A 19 -16.70 -0.01 -1.23
C TRP A 19 -17.25 1.41 -1.36
N ASN A 20 -18.58 1.55 -1.43
CA ASN A 20 -19.24 2.85 -1.46
C ASN A 20 -19.35 3.42 -0.04
N TYR A 21 -18.27 4.01 0.44
CA TYR A 21 -18.17 4.54 1.81
C TYR A 21 -18.91 5.87 2.01
N LYS A 22 -19.38 6.52 0.93
CA LYS A 22 -20.06 7.82 0.99
C LYS A 22 -21.57 7.68 1.20
N GLU A 23 -22.13 6.60 0.77
CA GLU A 23 -23.56 6.29 0.85
C GLU A 23 -23.79 5.15 1.86
N GLU A 24 -24.91 4.44 1.74
CA GLU A 24 -25.29 3.38 2.68
C GLU A 24 -24.46 2.09 2.55
N GLY A 25 -23.40 2.11 1.78
CA GLY A 25 -22.52 0.97 1.54
C GLY A 25 -22.79 0.30 0.19
N GLY A 26 -22.33 -0.94 0.05
CA GLY A 26 -22.40 -1.69 -1.20
C GLY A 26 -21.11 -1.63 -2.00
N PHE A 27 -20.96 -2.55 -2.95
CA PHE A 27 -19.82 -2.61 -3.85
C PHE A 27 -20.12 -1.92 -5.17
N LEU A 28 -19.16 -1.11 -5.61
CA LEU A 28 -19.15 -0.46 -6.92
C LEU A 28 -17.96 -0.99 -7.73
N PRO A 29 -18.04 -0.97 -9.06
CA PRO A 29 -16.89 -1.25 -9.90
C PRO A 29 -15.78 -0.24 -9.64
N THR A 30 -14.53 -0.63 -9.87
CA THR A 30 -13.40 0.30 -9.78
C THR A 30 -13.52 1.41 -10.83
N LYS A 31 -13.06 2.63 -10.49
CA LYS A 31 -13.14 3.79 -11.38
C LYS A 31 -12.42 3.61 -12.72
N ASN A 32 -11.33 2.86 -12.72
CA ASN A 32 -10.46 2.68 -13.88
C ASN A 32 -10.14 1.21 -14.09
N ARG A 33 -9.97 0.80 -15.36
CA ARG A 33 -9.59 -0.57 -15.72
C ARG A 33 -8.23 -0.98 -15.11
N SER A 34 -7.29 -0.05 -14.97
CA SER A 34 -6.00 -0.28 -14.33
C SER A 34 -6.09 -0.59 -12.83
N SER A 35 -7.19 -0.22 -12.18
CA SER A 35 -7.45 -0.55 -10.77
C SER A 35 -7.81 -2.02 -10.57
N VAL A 36 -8.32 -2.69 -11.61
CA VAL A 36 -8.59 -4.13 -11.59
C VAL A 36 -7.26 -4.88 -11.70
N ARG A 37 -6.90 -5.62 -10.66
CA ARG A 37 -5.63 -6.32 -10.60
C ARG A 37 -5.64 -7.51 -9.66
N LYS A 38 -4.69 -8.40 -9.85
CA LYS A 38 -4.37 -9.49 -8.92
C LYS A 38 -3.04 -9.18 -8.24
N VAL A 39 -3.02 -9.31 -6.93
CA VAL A 39 -1.86 -9.02 -6.09
C VAL A 39 -1.39 -10.29 -5.42
N GLN A 40 -0.16 -10.71 -5.68
CA GLN A 40 0.47 -11.79 -4.96
C GLN A 40 0.75 -11.36 -3.52
N LEU A 41 0.32 -12.15 -2.55
CA LEU A 41 0.54 -11.94 -1.13
C LEU A 41 1.61 -12.92 -0.64
N ASP A 42 2.36 -12.52 0.38
CA ASP A 42 3.24 -13.45 1.07
C ASP A 42 2.45 -14.44 1.96
N TRP A 43 3.10 -15.53 2.33
CA TRP A 43 2.45 -16.61 3.07
C TRP A 43 2.02 -16.20 4.49
N GLN A 44 2.73 -15.25 5.13
CA GLN A 44 2.38 -14.78 6.47
C GLN A 44 1.07 -13.98 6.44
N LEU A 45 0.93 -13.08 5.47
CA LEU A 45 -0.33 -12.36 5.24
C LEU A 45 -1.48 -13.31 4.88
N ILE A 46 -1.22 -14.33 4.10
CA ILE A 46 -2.23 -15.34 3.73
C ILE A 46 -2.76 -16.07 4.97
N ILE A 47 -1.89 -16.47 5.90
CA ILE A 47 -2.30 -17.10 7.16
C ILE A 47 -3.14 -16.12 7.98
N GLN A 48 -2.67 -14.89 8.19
CA GLN A 48 -3.39 -13.88 8.96
C GLN A 48 -4.78 -13.59 8.37
N PHE A 49 -4.89 -13.46 7.05
CA PHE A 49 -6.17 -13.27 6.39
C PHE A 49 -7.07 -14.50 6.48
N SER A 50 -6.52 -15.71 6.38
CA SER A 50 -7.31 -16.93 6.50
C SER A 50 -7.96 -17.08 7.88
N GLU A 51 -7.25 -16.67 8.93
CA GLU A 51 -7.78 -16.63 10.30
C GLU A 51 -8.81 -15.52 10.47
N LEU A 52 -8.50 -14.30 9.97
CA LEU A 52 -9.36 -13.14 10.08
C LEU A 52 -10.74 -13.34 9.45
N ILE A 53 -10.79 -14.00 8.28
CA ILE A 53 -12.05 -14.18 7.53
C ILE A 53 -12.72 -15.53 7.77
N LYS A 54 -12.16 -16.34 8.67
CA LYS A 54 -12.71 -17.65 9.02
C LYS A 54 -14.15 -17.53 9.54
N GLY A 55 -15.08 -18.20 8.86
CA GLY A 55 -16.50 -18.17 9.21
C GLY A 55 -17.24 -16.91 8.77
N MET A 56 -16.59 -15.97 8.08
CA MET A 56 -17.29 -14.82 7.48
C MET A 56 -18.07 -15.23 6.22
N PRO A 57 -19.25 -14.65 5.97
CA PRO A 57 -19.94 -14.79 4.70
C PRO A 57 -19.06 -14.35 3.52
N PRO A 58 -19.08 -15.07 2.38
CA PRO A 58 -18.16 -14.85 1.26
C PRO A 58 -18.24 -13.46 0.63
N ASP A 59 -19.41 -12.84 0.67
CA ASP A 59 -19.74 -11.54 0.10
C ASP A 59 -19.62 -10.36 1.09
N ARG A 60 -19.38 -10.64 2.38
CA ARG A 60 -19.29 -9.60 3.42
C ARG A 60 -17.99 -8.81 3.32
N PRO A 61 -18.01 -7.48 3.48
CA PRO A 61 -16.79 -6.67 3.57
C PRO A 61 -15.94 -7.09 4.77
N VAL A 62 -14.62 -7.31 4.56
CA VAL A 62 -13.71 -7.78 5.62
C VAL A 62 -13.45 -6.70 6.68
N PHE A 63 -13.36 -5.42 6.29
CA PHE A 63 -12.90 -4.36 7.20
C PHE A 63 -13.94 -3.29 7.50
N VAL A 64 -15.06 -3.27 6.80
CA VAL A 64 -15.98 -2.13 6.84
C VAL A 64 -17.41 -2.60 6.92
N GLU A 65 -18.14 -2.12 7.92
CA GLU A 65 -19.60 -2.21 8.00
C GLU A 65 -20.17 -0.78 7.97
N GLY A 66 -20.84 -0.41 6.88
CA GLY A 66 -21.42 0.92 6.72
C GLY A 66 -20.44 2.01 6.27
N LYS A 67 -20.65 3.24 6.74
CA LYS A 67 -19.85 4.42 6.38
C LYS A 67 -18.54 4.46 7.15
N VAL A 68 -17.43 4.56 6.44
CA VAL A 68 -16.09 4.83 7.02
C VAL A 68 -15.45 5.97 6.28
N TYR A 69 -15.08 7.01 7.00
CA TYR A 69 -14.39 8.16 6.46
C TYR A 69 -12.87 7.97 6.52
N ASN A 70 -12.16 8.45 5.51
CA ASN A 70 -10.69 8.45 5.50
C ASN A 70 -10.09 9.16 6.73
N SER A 71 -10.76 10.21 7.22
CA SER A 71 -10.37 10.91 8.44
C SER A 71 -10.37 10.00 9.67
N THR A 72 -11.35 9.11 9.80
CA THR A 72 -11.42 8.14 10.93
C THR A 72 -10.25 7.19 10.88
N VAL A 73 -9.93 6.64 9.69
CA VAL A 73 -8.81 5.70 9.54
C VAL A 73 -7.47 6.41 9.75
N ASN A 74 -7.32 7.63 9.21
CA ASN A 74 -6.11 8.42 9.42
C ASN A 74 -5.92 8.83 10.89
N ALA A 75 -6.99 9.17 11.63
CA ALA A 75 -6.88 9.49 13.05
C ALA A 75 -6.37 8.29 13.88
N VAL A 76 -6.81 7.06 13.55
CA VAL A 76 -6.27 5.86 14.19
C VAL A 76 -4.79 5.68 13.84
N LEU A 77 -4.42 5.86 12.58
CA LEU A 77 -3.03 5.74 12.11
C LEU A 77 -2.13 6.78 12.78
N SER A 78 -2.55 8.06 12.83
CA SER A 78 -1.84 9.16 13.52
C SER A 78 -1.54 8.81 14.98
N ARG A 79 -2.55 8.35 15.70
CA ARG A 79 -2.36 7.91 17.09
C ARG A 79 -1.35 6.77 17.20
N ARG A 80 -1.40 5.78 16.33
CA ARG A 80 -0.45 4.65 16.33
C ARG A 80 0.97 5.07 15.95
N CYS A 81 1.13 6.03 15.05
CA CYS A 81 2.44 6.63 14.75
C CYS A 81 3.02 7.33 15.99
N ALA A 82 2.20 8.12 16.70
CA ALA A 82 2.63 8.79 17.93
C ALA A 82 3.03 7.79 19.02
N GLU A 83 2.23 6.73 19.24
CA GLU A 83 2.52 5.66 20.21
C GLU A 83 3.84 4.92 19.86
N ALA A 84 4.13 4.75 18.58
CA ALA A 84 5.35 4.10 18.08
C ALA A 84 6.56 5.04 17.98
N GLY A 85 6.40 6.34 18.21
CA GLY A 85 7.47 7.34 18.08
C GLY A 85 7.97 7.52 16.64
N VAL A 86 7.12 7.26 15.65
CA VAL A 86 7.45 7.42 14.22
C VAL A 86 6.71 8.62 13.61
N PRO A 87 7.24 9.22 12.53
CA PRO A 87 6.58 10.32 11.84
C PRO A 87 5.15 9.97 11.42
N GLU A 88 4.23 10.92 11.58
CA GLU A 88 2.85 10.76 11.17
C GLU A 88 2.74 10.58 9.67
N ILE A 89 2.02 9.52 9.26
CA ILE A 89 1.69 9.25 7.86
C ILE A 89 0.19 9.02 7.68
N THR A 90 -0.29 9.21 6.46
CA THR A 90 -1.68 8.89 6.08
C THR A 90 -1.77 7.48 5.50
N VAL A 91 -2.99 6.94 5.40
CA VAL A 91 -3.25 5.67 4.68
C VAL A 91 -2.75 5.74 3.22
N HIS A 92 -2.85 6.93 2.59
CA HIS A 92 -2.28 7.14 1.26
C HIS A 92 -0.74 7.13 1.30
N GLY A 93 -0.15 7.66 2.37
CA GLY A 93 1.30 7.61 2.62
C GLY A 93 1.82 6.16 2.73
N LEU A 94 1.08 5.24 3.37
CA LEU A 94 1.44 3.81 3.39
C LEU A 94 1.60 3.22 1.99
N ARG A 95 0.77 3.65 1.04
CA ARG A 95 0.88 3.24 -0.36
C ARG A 95 2.18 3.75 -1.00
N HIS A 96 2.57 5.00 -0.70
CA HIS A 96 3.84 5.54 -1.16
C HIS A 96 5.02 4.81 -0.53
N THR A 97 4.98 4.56 0.77
CA THR A 97 6.00 3.78 1.47
C THR A 97 6.16 2.38 0.85
N HIS A 98 5.05 1.70 0.57
CA HIS A 98 5.10 0.39 -0.11
C HIS A 98 5.75 0.48 -1.50
N ALA A 99 5.42 1.51 -2.29
CA ALA A 99 6.05 1.75 -3.58
C ALA A 99 7.56 1.97 -3.43
N SER A 100 7.97 2.83 -2.49
CA SER A 100 9.36 3.17 -2.21
C SER A 100 10.18 1.94 -1.81
N LEU A 101 9.66 1.11 -0.90
CA LEU A 101 10.32 -0.12 -0.47
C LEU A 101 10.55 -1.09 -1.62
N LEU A 102 9.56 -1.27 -2.50
CA LEU A 102 9.70 -2.15 -3.67
C LEU A 102 10.71 -1.61 -4.68
N LEU A 103 10.70 -0.31 -4.96
CA LEU A 103 11.64 0.34 -5.87
C LEU A 103 13.07 0.29 -5.32
N PHE A 104 13.24 0.54 -4.02
CA PHE A 104 14.53 0.40 -3.34
C PHE A 104 15.07 -1.04 -3.39
N ALA A 105 14.18 -2.03 -3.29
CA ALA A 105 14.52 -3.45 -3.44
C ALA A 105 14.80 -3.87 -4.91
N GLY A 106 14.82 -2.92 -5.87
CA GLY A 106 15.14 -3.17 -7.27
C GLY A 106 13.95 -3.67 -8.12
N VAL A 107 12.72 -3.64 -7.60
CA VAL A 107 11.54 -4.01 -8.38
C VAL A 107 11.28 -2.95 -9.46
N SER A 108 11.06 -3.37 -10.70
CA SER A 108 10.86 -2.45 -11.83
C SER A 108 9.65 -1.52 -11.62
N ILE A 109 9.77 -0.28 -12.11
CA ILE A 109 8.71 0.74 -12.08
C ILE A 109 7.39 0.20 -12.64
N ALA A 110 7.45 -0.55 -13.74
CA ALA A 110 6.28 -1.15 -14.37
C ALA A 110 5.59 -2.18 -13.46
N SER A 111 6.35 -3.03 -12.79
CA SER A 111 5.82 -4.02 -11.84
C SER A 111 5.18 -3.36 -10.62
N VAL A 112 5.81 -2.33 -10.06
CA VAL A 112 5.26 -1.55 -8.94
C VAL A 112 3.98 -0.83 -9.35
N ALA A 113 3.97 -0.16 -10.50
CA ALA A 113 2.78 0.51 -11.04
C ALA A 113 1.60 -0.47 -11.22
N LYS A 114 1.87 -1.64 -11.81
CA LYS A 114 0.86 -2.70 -11.99
C LYS A 114 0.34 -3.23 -10.65
N ARG A 115 1.22 -3.51 -9.70
CA ARG A 115 0.86 -4.00 -8.36
C ARG A 115 -0.04 -2.99 -7.62
N LEU A 116 0.28 -1.71 -7.72
CA LEU A 116 -0.47 -0.64 -7.09
C LEU A 116 -1.73 -0.23 -7.87
N GLY A 117 -1.86 -0.61 -9.14
CA GLY A 117 -2.98 -0.21 -10.00
C GLY A 117 -2.93 1.27 -10.36
N HIS A 118 -1.72 1.81 -10.62
CA HIS A 118 -1.58 3.15 -11.14
C HIS A 118 -2.03 3.20 -12.61
N SER A 119 -2.86 4.17 -12.94
CA SER A 119 -3.33 4.39 -14.32
C SER A 119 -2.22 4.91 -15.25
N SER A 120 -1.18 5.52 -14.66
CA SER A 120 0.01 6.00 -15.36
C SER A 120 1.27 5.59 -14.60
N MET A 121 2.30 5.21 -15.33
CA MET A 121 3.63 4.95 -14.77
C MET A 121 4.29 6.23 -14.22
N THR A 122 3.86 7.40 -14.68
CA THR A 122 4.40 8.69 -14.22
C THR A 122 4.33 8.86 -12.70
N THR A 123 3.27 8.37 -12.06
CA THR A 123 3.15 8.42 -10.60
C THR A 123 4.25 7.59 -9.92
N THR A 124 4.52 6.40 -10.42
CA THR A 124 5.58 5.53 -9.89
C THR A 124 6.97 6.08 -10.22
N GLN A 125 7.15 6.68 -11.40
CA GLN A 125 8.41 7.33 -11.79
C GLN A 125 8.76 8.50 -10.89
N LYS A 126 7.78 9.34 -10.49
CA LYS A 126 8.02 10.44 -9.55
C LYS A 126 8.51 9.93 -8.19
N ILE A 127 7.94 8.85 -7.69
CA ILE A 127 8.39 8.21 -6.43
C ILE A 127 9.83 7.70 -6.60
N TYR A 128 10.13 7.05 -7.72
CA TYR A 128 11.46 6.55 -8.02
C TYR A 128 12.52 7.67 -8.08
N LEU A 129 12.22 8.77 -8.79
CA LEU A 129 13.12 9.92 -8.88
C LEU A 129 13.38 10.55 -7.52
N HIS A 130 12.37 10.64 -6.68
CA HIS A 130 12.53 11.16 -5.31
C HIS A 130 13.49 10.27 -4.48
N ILE A 131 13.32 8.95 -4.58
CA ILE A 131 14.22 8.00 -3.89
C ILE A 131 15.67 8.15 -4.37
N ILE A 132 15.88 8.27 -5.68
CA ILE A 132 17.23 8.46 -6.25
C ILE A 132 17.86 9.75 -5.72
N GLN A 133 17.11 10.86 -5.73
CA GLN A 133 17.61 12.14 -5.18
C GLN A 133 17.97 12.05 -3.68
N GLU A 134 17.17 11.34 -2.88
CA GLU A 134 17.49 11.14 -1.47
C GLU A 134 18.76 10.30 -1.27
N LEU A 135 18.93 9.24 -2.07
CA LEU A 135 20.15 8.42 -2.04
C LEU A 135 21.39 9.22 -2.46
N GLU A 136 21.30 9.98 -3.55
CA GLU A 136 22.38 10.86 -4.02
C GLU A 136 22.79 11.89 -2.93
N ASN A 137 21.81 12.49 -2.25
CA ASN A 137 22.08 13.42 -1.15
C ASN A 137 22.80 12.73 0.04
N GLN A 138 22.37 11.51 0.40
CA GLN A 138 23.02 10.73 1.45
C GLN A 138 24.46 10.35 1.07
N ASP A 139 24.71 9.99 -0.18
CA ASP A 139 26.04 9.67 -0.68
C ASP A 139 26.96 10.90 -0.65
N VAL A 140 26.46 12.09 -1.03
CA VAL A 140 27.20 13.36 -0.90
C VAL A 140 27.56 13.64 0.55
N ASP A 141 26.64 13.48 1.50
CA ASP A 141 26.89 13.67 2.92
C ASP A 141 27.94 12.69 3.46
N LEU A 142 27.91 11.43 3.03
CA LEU A 142 28.90 10.41 3.38
C LEU A 142 30.29 10.78 2.85
N VAL A 143 30.39 11.23 1.60
CA VAL A 143 31.63 11.69 0.98
C VAL A 143 32.21 12.88 1.76
N MET A 144 31.37 13.88 2.07
CA MET A 144 31.81 15.07 2.80
C MET A 144 32.29 14.75 4.22
N ARG A 145 31.62 13.85 4.94
CA ARG A 145 32.07 13.37 6.26
C ARG A 145 33.38 12.61 6.17
N SER A 146 33.54 11.75 5.16
CA SER A 146 34.78 11.00 4.95
C SER A 146 35.95 11.93 4.65
N LEU A 147 35.76 12.97 3.83
CA LEU A 147 36.81 13.97 3.53
C LEU A 147 37.16 14.81 4.76
N SER A 148 36.19 15.23 5.56
CA SER A 148 36.43 16.01 6.77
C SER A 148 37.13 15.21 7.90
N SER A 149 37.02 13.88 7.88
CA SER A 149 37.73 13.01 8.84
C SER A 149 39.22 12.76 8.49
N LEU A 150 39.64 13.17 7.27
CA LEU A 150 41.02 13.03 6.79
C LEU A 150 41.85 14.32 6.99
N SER A 151 41.21 15.39 7.45
CA SER A 151 41.83 16.69 7.77
C SER A 151 42.00 16.85 9.29
#